data_3a3e2e2c54fddaf75fccdffff0d51443
#
_entry.id   3a3e2e2c54fddaf75fccdffff0d51443
#
_cell.length_a   1.000
_cell.length_b   1.000
_cell.length_c   1.000
_cell.angle_alpha   90.00
_cell.angle_beta   90.00
_cell.angle_gamma   90.00
#
_symmetry.space_group_name_H-M   'P 1'
#
loop_
_entity.id
_entity.type
_entity.pdbx_description
1 polymer ?
#
loop_
_entity_poly.entity_id
_entity_poly.type
_entity_poly.pdbx_seq_one_letter_code
_entity_poly.pdbx_strand_id
1 'polypeptide(L)'
;MSNAPMKRNIGRQIRAEAFSIPNILSYFRLLLIPLFIVLYVQEDFTEALITLAASGLSDILDGRIARKYDMVTDLGKVLDPVADKLTQCAMMLCVAMRYPAMWWLLGLHVVKELIMLVMGWYVLKRTDTVNSAIWAGKLCTGVIYAVMMLHVILPHLPQPVSVGCTVVCAGLIVLSLIVYTARYVKILGGKK
;
A
#
# COMPACT_ATOMS: atom_id res chain seq x y z
N MET A 1 2.85 -24.46 -44.16
CA MET A 1 2.32 -24.72 -42.81
C MET A 1 2.12 -23.35 -42.12
N SER A 2 0.86 -22.97 -42.02
CA SER A 2 0.45 -21.63 -41.58
C SER A 2 0.54 -21.54 -40.04
N ASN A 3 1.47 -20.77 -39.49
CA ASN A 3 1.50 -20.36 -38.10
C ASN A 3 0.49 -19.21 -37.92
N ALA A 4 -0.79 -19.54 -37.76
CA ALA A 4 -1.75 -18.57 -37.27
C ALA A 4 -1.44 -18.26 -35.80
N PRO A 5 -1.30 -16.99 -35.37
CA PRO A 5 -1.13 -16.66 -33.97
C PRO A 5 -2.42 -17.07 -33.23
N MET A 6 -2.27 -18.02 -32.31
CA MET A 6 -3.34 -18.46 -31.44
C MET A 6 -3.84 -17.23 -30.67
N LYS A 7 -5.02 -16.69 -31.01
CA LYS A 7 -5.66 -15.61 -30.26
C LYS A 7 -5.84 -16.12 -28.81
N ARG A 8 -4.88 -15.80 -27.95
CA ARG A 8 -5.01 -16.06 -26.50
C ARG A 8 -6.34 -15.45 -26.08
N ASN A 9 -7.21 -16.30 -25.54
CA ASN A 9 -8.54 -15.89 -25.08
C ASN A 9 -8.34 -15.08 -23.77
N ILE A 10 -7.96 -13.81 -23.93
CA ILE A 10 -7.60 -12.87 -22.85
C ILE A 10 -8.64 -12.91 -21.72
N GLY A 11 -9.94 -13.03 -22.07
CA GLY A 11 -10.99 -13.11 -21.06
C GLY A 11 -10.99 -14.38 -20.21
N ARG A 12 -10.56 -15.56 -20.77
CA ARG A 12 -10.40 -16.80 -20.00
C ARG A 12 -9.16 -16.75 -19.11
N GLN A 13 -8.10 -16.14 -19.59
CA GLN A 13 -6.86 -15.99 -18.84
C GLN A 13 -7.05 -15.05 -17.64
N ILE A 14 -7.69 -13.89 -17.84
CA ILE A 14 -8.04 -12.95 -16.75
C ILE A 14 -8.95 -13.60 -15.71
N ARG A 15 -9.94 -14.44 -16.14
CA ARG A 15 -10.80 -15.17 -15.20
C ARG A 15 -10.02 -16.20 -14.38
N ALA A 16 -9.13 -16.96 -15.00
CA ALA A 16 -8.30 -17.94 -14.29
C ALA A 16 -7.36 -17.27 -13.30
N GLU A 17 -6.77 -16.14 -13.68
CA GLU A 17 -5.91 -15.32 -12.80
C GLU A 17 -6.70 -14.71 -11.63
N ALA A 18 -7.92 -14.21 -11.87
CA ALA A 18 -8.76 -13.58 -10.84
C ALA A 18 -9.07 -14.51 -9.66
N PHE A 19 -9.20 -15.81 -9.91
CA PHE A 19 -9.49 -16.83 -8.89
C PHE A 19 -8.25 -17.59 -8.41
N SER A 20 -7.05 -17.08 -8.67
CA SER A 20 -5.84 -17.64 -8.05
C SER A 20 -5.84 -17.44 -6.53
N ILE A 21 -5.24 -18.38 -5.78
CA ILE A 21 -5.20 -18.32 -4.31
C ILE A 21 -4.63 -16.98 -3.81
N PRO A 22 -3.51 -16.45 -4.36
CA PRO A 22 -3.02 -15.14 -3.96
C PRO A 22 -4.04 -14.01 -4.16
N ASN A 23 -4.71 -13.96 -5.31
CA ASN A 23 -5.67 -12.91 -5.59
C ASN A 23 -6.92 -12.99 -4.69
N ILE A 24 -7.36 -14.21 -4.31
CA ILE A 24 -8.44 -14.39 -3.33
C ILE A 24 -8.04 -13.81 -1.97
N LEU A 25 -6.79 -13.98 -1.53
CA LEU A 25 -6.29 -13.40 -0.29
C LEU A 25 -6.22 -11.87 -0.37
N SER A 26 -5.87 -11.31 -1.54
CA SER A 26 -5.91 -9.85 -1.77
C SER A 26 -7.35 -9.31 -1.72
N TYR A 27 -8.33 -10.02 -2.29
CA TYR A 27 -9.77 -9.66 -2.16
C TYR A 27 -10.24 -9.76 -0.71
N PHE A 28 -9.86 -10.80 0.00
CA PHE A 28 -10.16 -10.93 1.42
C PHE A 28 -9.63 -9.74 2.22
N ARG A 29 -8.39 -9.29 1.95
CA ARG A 29 -7.82 -8.08 2.55
C ARG A 29 -8.65 -6.83 2.26
N LEU A 30 -9.12 -6.65 1.02
CA LEU A 30 -10.00 -5.54 0.66
C LEU A 30 -11.33 -5.56 1.42
N LEU A 31 -11.88 -6.75 1.68
CA LEU A 31 -13.10 -6.91 2.49
C LEU A 31 -12.87 -6.63 3.97
N LEU A 32 -11.65 -6.84 4.48
CA LEU A 32 -11.31 -6.51 5.88
C LEU A 32 -11.21 -5.00 6.12
N ILE A 33 -11.00 -4.17 5.09
CA ILE A 33 -10.90 -2.72 5.24
C ILE A 33 -12.20 -2.11 5.80
N PRO A 34 -13.38 -2.30 5.18
CA PRO A 34 -14.62 -1.76 5.74
C PRO A 34 -14.95 -2.36 7.11
N LEU A 35 -14.65 -3.64 7.34
CA LEU A 35 -14.83 -4.25 8.65
C LEU A 35 -13.97 -3.56 9.72
N PHE A 36 -12.69 -3.32 9.42
CA PHE A 36 -11.80 -2.57 10.31
C PHE A 36 -12.35 -1.17 10.64
N ILE A 37 -12.84 -0.44 9.62
CA ILE A 37 -13.38 0.91 9.82
C ILE A 37 -14.60 0.87 10.77
N VAL A 38 -15.52 -0.06 10.55
CA VAL A 38 -16.73 -0.23 11.38
C VAL A 38 -16.34 -0.53 12.83
N LEU A 39 -15.48 -1.52 13.05
CA LEU A 39 -15.03 -1.91 14.40
C LEU A 39 -14.31 -0.76 15.10
N TYR A 40 -13.44 -0.03 14.39
CA TYR A 40 -12.73 1.12 14.96
C TYR A 40 -13.68 2.26 15.35
N VAL A 41 -14.71 2.54 14.54
CA VAL A 41 -15.73 3.57 14.82
C VAL A 41 -16.63 3.15 16.00
N GLN A 42 -16.90 1.85 16.16
CA GLN A 42 -17.64 1.28 17.29
C GLN A 42 -16.80 1.23 18.58
N GLU A 43 -15.53 1.59 18.51
CA GLU A 43 -14.56 1.54 19.63
C GLU A 43 -14.18 0.10 20.05
N ASP A 44 -14.48 -0.89 19.21
CA ASP A 44 -14.08 -2.29 19.40
C ASP A 44 -12.63 -2.48 18.93
N PHE A 45 -11.68 -1.84 19.65
CA PHE A 45 -10.27 -1.76 19.24
C PHE A 45 -9.58 -3.12 19.21
N THR A 46 -9.98 -4.06 20.05
CA THR A 46 -9.41 -5.41 20.08
C THR A 46 -9.76 -6.14 18.78
N GLU A 47 -11.02 -6.11 18.37
CA GLU A 47 -11.50 -6.72 17.12
C GLU A 47 -10.94 -6.01 15.90
N ALA A 48 -10.81 -4.68 15.95
CA ALA A 48 -10.14 -3.91 14.91
C ALA A 48 -8.67 -4.33 14.76
N LEU A 49 -7.95 -4.55 15.87
CA LEU A 49 -6.57 -5.02 15.88
C LEU A 49 -6.45 -6.44 15.31
N ILE A 50 -7.34 -7.34 15.69
CA ILE A 50 -7.40 -8.71 15.15
C ILE A 50 -7.64 -8.67 13.64
N THR A 51 -8.53 -7.80 13.17
CA THR A 51 -8.82 -7.60 11.75
C THR A 51 -7.59 -7.12 10.98
N LEU A 52 -6.83 -6.18 11.54
CA LEU A 52 -5.56 -5.72 10.94
C LEU A 52 -4.49 -6.81 10.94
N ALA A 53 -4.39 -7.59 12.03
CA ALA A 53 -3.46 -8.71 12.10
C ALA A 53 -3.80 -9.78 11.06
N ALA A 54 -5.08 -10.10 10.87
CA ALA A 54 -5.56 -11.02 9.83
C ALA A 54 -5.23 -10.48 8.43
N SER A 55 -5.41 -9.17 8.19
CA SER A 55 -5.07 -8.51 6.94
C SER A 55 -3.56 -8.60 6.64
N GLY A 56 -2.71 -8.29 7.62
CA GLY A 56 -1.25 -8.37 7.47
C GLY A 56 -0.75 -9.81 7.28
N LEU A 57 -1.35 -10.78 7.98
CA LEU A 57 -1.02 -12.20 7.81
C LEU A 57 -1.42 -12.69 6.41
N SER A 58 -2.58 -12.28 5.91
CA SER A 58 -3.04 -12.56 4.55
C SER A 58 -2.04 -12.07 3.50
N ASP A 59 -1.49 -10.85 3.66
CA ASP A 59 -0.45 -10.27 2.79
C ASP A 59 0.86 -11.07 2.77
N ILE A 60 1.29 -11.55 3.96
CA ILE A 60 2.49 -12.40 4.04
C ILE A 60 2.25 -13.75 3.37
N LEU A 61 1.05 -14.31 3.52
CA LEU A 61 0.69 -15.62 2.97
C LEU A 61 0.55 -15.57 1.45
N ASP A 62 -0.15 -14.58 0.88
CA ASP A 62 -0.32 -14.46 -0.57
C ASP A 62 1.02 -14.29 -1.28
N GLY A 63 1.90 -13.42 -0.77
CA GLY A 63 3.23 -13.24 -1.32
C GLY A 63 4.14 -14.47 -1.20
N ARG A 64 4.00 -15.28 -0.15
CA ARG A 64 4.74 -16.55 -0.01
C ARG A 64 4.20 -17.62 -0.95
N ILE A 65 2.88 -17.77 -1.04
CA ILE A 65 2.21 -18.74 -1.90
C ILE A 65 2.49 -18.42 -3.37
N ALA A 66 2.34 -17.15 -3.78
CA ALA A 66 2.60 -16.72 -5.15
C ALA A 66 4.02 -17.07 -5.61
N ARG A 67 5.03 -16.84 -4.75
CA ARG A 67 6.44 -17.16 -5.06
C ARG A 67 6.75 -18.65 -5.00
N LYS A 68 6.18 -19.37 -4.04
CA LYS A 68 6.47 -20.82 -3.85
C LYS A 68 5.87 -21.68 -4.96
N TYR A 69 4.70 -21.30 -5.47
CA TYR A 69 3.95 -22.08 -6.46
C TYR A 69 3.96 -21.45 -7.87
N ASP A 70 4.77 -20.42 -8.08
CA ASP A 70 4.88 -19.67 -9.35
C ASP A 70 3.51 -19.17 -9.87
N MET A 71 2.65 -18.74 -8.91
CA MET A 71 1.30 -18.25 -9.16
C MET A 71 1.23 -16.71 -9.23
N VAL A 72 2.33 -16.07 -9.63
CA VAL A 72 2.38 -14.60 -9.77
C VAL A 72 1.56 -14.19 -10.99
N THR A 73 0.44 -13.50 -10.76
CA THR A 73 -0.46 -13.03 -11.82
C THR A 73 -0.25 -11.55 -12.11
N ASP A 74 -0.57 -11.09 -13.33
CA ASP A 74 -0.48 -9.68 -13.65
C ASP A 74 -1.55 -8.86 -12.90
N LEU A 75 -2.70 -9.47 -12.63
CA LEU A 75 -3.73 -8.87 -11.78
C LEU A 75 -3.25 -8.71 -10.33
N GLY A 76 -2.60 -9.72 -9.74
CA GLY A 76 -2.05 -9.66 -8.38
C GLY A 76 -1.02 -8.56 -8.22
N LYS A 77 -0.11 -8.38 -9.19
CA LYS A 77 0.89 -7.30 -9.18
C LYS A 77 0.29 -5.90 -9.04
N VAL A 78 -0.97 -5.72 -9.44
CA VAL A 78 -1.70 -4.45 -9.31
C VAL A 78 -2.56 -4.44 -8.04
N LEU A 79 -3.23 -5.56 -7.75
CA LEU A 79 -4.18 -5.68 -6.65
C LEU A 79 -3.50 -5.55 -5.28
N ASP A 80 -2.33 -6.17 -5.10
CA ASP A 80 -1.58 -6.15 -3.84
C ASP A 80 -1.16 -4.73 -3.44
N PRO A 81 -0.49 -3.93 -4.29
CA PRO A 81 -0.17 -2.55 -3.95
C PRO A 81 -1.40 -1.68 -3.70
N VAL A 82 -2.51 -1.93 -4.40
CA VAL A 82 -3.77 -1.18 -4.19
C VAL A 82 -4.37 -1.52 -2.83
N ALA A 83 -4.49 -2.81 -2.50
CA ALA A 83 -5.01 -3.25 -1.21
C ALA A 83 -4.18 -2.72 -0.04
N ASP A 84 -2.83 -2.76 -0.16
CA ASP A 84 -1.91 -2.22 0.84
C ASP A 84 -2.12 -0.73 1.07
N LYS A 85 -2.19 0.07 0.00
CA LYS A 85 -2.42 1.52 0.10
C LYS A 85 -3.79 1.88 0.65
N LEU A 86 -4.83 1.13 0.26
CA LEU A 86 -6.18 1.34 0.81
C LEU A 86 -6.24 1.01 2.30
N THR A 87 -5.61 -0.09 2.74
CA THR A 87 -5.50 -0.44 4.16
C THR A 87 -4.79 0.67 4.94
N GLN A 88 -3.67 1.17 4.43
CA GLN A 88 -2.91 2.26 5.04
C GLN A 88 -3.75 3.55 5.15
N CYS A 89 -4.43 3.94 4.08
CA CYS A 89 -5.33 5.09 4.08
C CYS A 89 -6.51 4.92 5.06
N ALA A 90 -7.10 3.72 5.14
CA ALA A 90 -8.18 3.43 6.09
C ALA A 90 -7.72 3.55 7.54
N MET A 91 -6.53 3.03 7.89
CA MET A 91 -5.94 3.20 9.22
C MET A 91 -5.71 4.66 9.55
N MET A 92 -5.10 5.43 8.63
CA MET A 92 -4.87 6.86 8.82
C MET A 92 -6.16 7.64 8.97
N LEU A 93 -7.19 7.32 8.19
CA LEU A 93 -8.53 7.93 8.26
C LEU A 93 -9.14 7.70 9.66
N CYS A 94 -9.16 6.45 10.13
CA CYS A 94 -9.71 6.09 11.43
C CYS A 94 -8.98 6.81 12.57
N VAL A 95 -7.64 6.83 12.54
CA VAL A 95 -6.84 7.55 13.54
C VAL A 95 -7.08 9.06 13.46
N ALA A 96 -7.22 9.64 12.26
CA ALA A 96 -7.50 11.06 12.06
C ALA A 96 -8.85 11.50 12.65
N MET A 97 -9.84 10.61 12.72
CA MET A 97 -11.14 10.90 13.37
C MET A 97 -10.97 11.21 14.88
N ARG A 98 -9.96 10.64 15.54
CA ARG A 98 -9.66 10.87 16.97
C ARG A 98 -8.56 11.90 17.20
N TYR A 99 -7.61 12.01 16.28
CA TYR A 99 -6.42 12.86 16.40
C TYR A 99 -6.36 13.86 15.23
N PRO A 100 -6.83 15.11 15.42
CA PRO A 100 -6.95 16.09 14.33
C PRO A 100 -5.65 16.36 13.54
N ALA A 101 -4.47 16.23 14.19
CA ALA A 101 -3.18 16.38 13.50
C ALA A 101 -2.99 15.34 12.38
N MET A 102 -3.59 14.16 12.52
CA MET A 102 -3.48 13.08 11.53
C MET A 102 -4.19 13.40 10.19
N TRP A 103 -5.13 14.34 10.14
CA TRP A 103 -5.73 14.78 8.87
C TRP A 103 -4.68 15.40 7.94
N TRP A 104 -3.75 16.17 8.49
CA TRP A 104 -2.65 16.74 7.71
C TRP A 104 -1.71 15.63 7.20
N LEU A 105 -1.45 14.63 8.04
CA LEU A 105 -0.62 13.48 7.66
C LEU A 105 -1.29 12.67 6.54
N LEU A 106 -2.59 12.40 6.64
CA LEU A 106 -3.37 11.71 5.60
C LEU A 106 -3.33 12.49 4.28
N GLY A 107 -3.58 13.80 4.32
CA GLY A 107 -3.49 14.66 3.13
C GLY A 107 -2.11 14.63 2.49
N LEU A 108 -1.04 14.77 3.28
CA LEU A 108 0.34 14.71 2.81
C LEU A 108 0.68 13.35 2.22
N HIS A 109 0.22 12.27 2.85
CA HIS A 109 0.41 10.89 2.37
C HIS A 109 -0.26 10.67 1.02
N VAL A 110 -1.53 11.07 0.87
CA VAL A 110 -2.28 10.94 -0.40
C VAL A 110 -1.60 11.74 -1.51
N VAL A 111 -1.22 12.99 -1.24
CA VAL A 111 -0.50 13.83 -2.22
C VAL A 111 0.82 13.17 -2.66
N LYS A 112 1.59 12.66 -1.70
CA LYS A 112 2.85 11.95 -2.00
C LYS A 112 2.58 10.71 -2.88
N GLU A 113 1.58 9.88 -2.57
CA GLU A 113 1.27 8.69 -3.35
C GLU A 113 0.84 9.05 -4.79
N LEU A 114 0.02 10.10 -4.95
CA LEU A 114 -0.39 10.59 -6.28
C LEU A 114 0.82 11.08 -7.10
N ILE A 115 1.71 11.87 -6.50
CA ILE A 115 2.93 12.34 -7.17
C ILE A 115 3.78 11.14 -7.60
N MET A 116 3.96 10.16 -6.72
CA MET A 116 4.75 8.97 -7.00
C MET A 116 4.14 8.12 -8.13
N LEU A 117 2.81 8.01 -8.17
CA LEU A 117 2.09 7.29 -9.21
C LEU A 117 2.26 7.97 -10.57
N VAL A 118 2.07 9.29 -10.64
CA VAL A 118 2.21 10.06 -11.88
C VAL A 118 3.66 10.02 -12.39
N MET A 119 4.63 10.25 -11.51
CA MET A 119 6.05 10.23 -11.89
C MET A 119 6.50 8.82 -12.29
N GLY A 120 6.06 7.80 -11.55
CA GLY A 120 6.37 6.40 -11.87
C GLY A 120 5.83 5.99 -13.23
N TRP A 121 4.58 6.37 -13.55
CA TRP A 121 3.98 6.12 -14.86
C TRP A 121 4.72 6.85 -16.00
N TYR A 122 5.14 8.10 -15.76
CA TYR A 122 5.89 8.87 -16.76
C TYR A 122 7.28 8.27 -17.03
N VAL A 123 7.98 7.81 -15.98
CA VAL A 123 9.27 7.12 -16.11
C VAL A 123 9.09 5.80 -16.86
N LEU A 124 8.08 5.00 -16.50
CA LEU A 124 7.80 3.73 -17.17
C LEU A 124 7.58 3.91 -18.68
N LYS A 125 6.80 4.93 -19.08
CA LYS A 125 6.57 5.23 -20.51
C LYS A 125 7.84 5.62 -21.27
N ARG A 126 8.86 6.17 -20.60
CA ARG A 126 10.09 6.64 -21.27
C ARG A 126 11.24 5.65 -21.23
N THR A 127 11.28 4.75 -20.28
CA THR A 127 12.46 3.90 -20.04
C THR A 127 12.19 2.41 -20.09
N ASP A 128 10.90 2.00 -20.21
CA ASP A 128 10.44 0.60 -20.10
C ASP A 128 10.99 -0.15 -18.87
N THR A 129 11.54 0.58 -17.88
CA THR A 129 12.12 0.00 -16.69
C THR A 129 11.24 0.25 -15.46
N VAL A 130 10.90 -0.82 -14.76
CA VAL A 130 10.22 -0.72 -13.46
C VAL A 130 11.27 -0.46 -12.39
N ASN A 131 11.20 0.72 -11.78
CA ASN A 131 12.11 1.06 -10.69
C ASN A 131 11.73 0.33 -9.39
N SER A 132 12.69 -0.40 -8.84
CA SER A 132 12.54 -1.02 -7.53
C SER A 132 12.37 0.02 -6.41
N ALA A 133 11.61 -0.36 -5.37
CA ALA A 133 11.39 0.48 -4.20
C ALA A 133 12.72 0.88 -3.54
N ILE A 134 12.87 2.19 -3.25
CA ILE A 134 14.03 2.73 -2.55
C ILE A 134 13.86 2.47 -1.05
N TRP A 135 14.99 2.29 -0.32
CA TRP A 135 14.98 2.08 1.11
C TRP A 135 14.19 3.15 1.90
N ALA A 136 14.25 4.42 1.46
CA ALA A 136 13.54 5.53 2.08
C ALA A 136 12.01 5.34 2.02
N GLY A 137 11.48 4.79 0.92
CA GLY A 137 10.05 4.45 0.81
C GLY A 137 9.66 3.31 1.73
N LYS A 138 10.49 2.27 1.82
CA LYS A 138 10.24 1.13 2.73
C LYS A 138 10.24 1.56 4.19
N LEU A 139 11.22 2.37 4.58
CA LEU A 139 11.30 2.93 5.94
C LEU A 139 10.08 3.79 6.25
N CYS A 140 9.72 4.70 5.35
CA CYS A 140 8.55 5.58 5.51
C CYS A 140 7.27 4.76 5.71
N THR A 141 7.00 3.77 4.85
CA THR A 141 5.82 2.91 4.96
C THR A 141 5.84 2.10 6.26
N GLY A 142 6.97 1.51 6.64
CA GLY A 142 7.10 0.74 7.87
C GLY A 142 6.85 1.57 9.13
N VAL A 143 7.39 2.79 9.19
CA VAL A 143 7.16 3.69 10.34
C VAL A 143 5.71 4.17 10.40
N ILE A 144 5.09 4.49 9.26
CA ILE A 144 3.67 4.84 9.23
C ILE A 144 2.81 3.69 9.77
N TYR A 145 3.04 2.46 9.31
CA TYR A 145 2.32 1.30 9.84
C TYR A 145 2.53 1.12 11.34
N ALA A 146 3.77 1.25 11.83
CA ALA A 146 4.08 1.14 13.25
C ALA A 146 3.34 2.21 14.08
N VAL A 147 3.32 3.45 13.60
CA VAL A 147 2.63 4.56 14.27
C VAL A 147 1.11 4.36 14.23
N MET A 148 0.53 3.94 13.09
CA MET A 148 -0.90 3.67 13.02
C MET A 148 -1.28 2.51 13.94
N MET A 149 -0.50 1.44 13.96
CA MET A 149 -0.71 0.30 14.84
C MET A 149 -0.63 0.72 16.32
N LEU A 150 0.32 1.57 16.68
CA LEU A 150 0.42 2.14 18.03
C LEU A 150 -0.87 2.86 18.45
N HIS A 151 -1.48 3.65 17.56
CA HIS A 151 -2.71 4.37 17.85
C HIS A 151 -3.94 3.46 17.94
N VAL A 152 -3.93 2.32 17.26
CA VAL A 152 -4.99 1.30 17.39
C VAL A 152 -4.84 0.53 18.70
N ILE A 153 -3.61 0.16 19.09
CA ILE A 153 -3.33 -0.57 20.34
C ILE A 153 -3.56 0.32 21.55
N LEU A 154 -3.20 1.60 21.47
CA LEU A 154 -3.33 2.59 22.53
C LEU A 154 -4.26 3.74 22.10
N PRO A 155 -5.59 3.51 22.12
CA PRO A 155 -6.56 4.47 21.56
C PRO A 155 -6.68 5.76 22.39
N HIS A 156 -6.07 5.84 23.57
CA HIS A 156 -6.06 7.00 24.46
C HIS A 156 -4.66 7.61 24.62
N LEU A 157 -3.88 7.65 23.53
CA LEU A 157 -2.56 8.28 23.54
C LEU A 157 -2.66 9.78 23.89
N PRO A 158 -1.74 10.31 24.73
CA PRO A 158 -1.68 11.75 25.00
C PRO A 158 -1.47 12.53 23.68
N GLN A 159 -2.18 13.64 23.54
CA GLN A 159 -2.10 14.50 22.34
C GLN A 159 -0.64 14.89 21.95
N PRO A 160 0.26 15.27 22.90
CA PRO A 160 1.64 15.60 22.54
C PRO A 160 2.39 14.42 21.90
N VAL A 161 2.13 13.18 22.34
CA VAL A 161 2.75 11.98 21.78
C VAL A 161 2.23 11.73 20.37
N SER A 162 0.92 11.82 20.15
CA SER A 162 0.31 11.68 18.82
C SER A 162 0.84 12.74 17.85
N VAL A 163 0.95 13.99 18.27
CA VAL A 163 1.54 15.07 17.46
C VAL A 163 3.00 14.77 17.14
N GLY A 164 3.79 14.33 18.11
CA GLY A 164 5.19 13.93 17.88
C GLY A 164 5.31 12.81 16.82
N CYS A 165 4.48 11.77 16.92
CA CYS A 165 4.41 10.71 15.93
C CYS A 165 4.02 11.25 14.55
N THR A 166 3.05 12.16 14.49
CA THR A 166 2.62 12.79 13.23
C THR A 166 3.75 13.55 12.57
N VAL A 167 4.52 14.35 13.34
CA VAL A 167 5.67 15.12 12.83
C VAL A 167 6.77 14.21 12.30
N VAL A 168 7.08 13.12 13.01
CA VAL A 168 8.07 12.13 12.55
C VAL A 168 7.62 11.48 11.23
N CYS A 169 6.36 11.05 11.14
CA CYS A 169 5.82 10.47 9.90
C CYS A 169 5.83 11.49 8.76
N ALA A 170 5.43 12.74 9.01
CA ALA A 170 5.43 13.78 7.98
C ALA A 170 6.85 14.07 7.46
N GLY A 171 7.84 14.13 8.35
CA GLY A 171 9.25 14.26 7.97
C GLY A 171 9.74 13.11 7.07
N LEU A 172 9.37 11.88 7.39
CA LEU A 172 9.72 10.70 6.58
C LEU A 172 8.99 10.69 5.22
N ILE A 173 7.73 11.15 5.16
CA ILE A 173 7.00 11.30 3.90
C ILE A 173 7.71 12.30 2.98
N VAL A 174 8.08 13.46 3.51
CA VAL A 174 8.80 14.52 2.76
C VAL A 174 10.17 14.01 2.31
N LEU A 175 10.93 13.37 3.20
CA LEU A 175 12.22 12.77 2.86
C LEU A 175 12.09 11.73 1.74
N SER A 176 11.11 10.85 1.86
CA SER A 176 10.82 9.84 0.84
C SER A 176 10.49 10.50 -0.51
N LEU A 177 9.64 11.53 -0.52
CA LEU A 177 9.27 12.25 -1.72
C LEU A 177 10.47 12.91 -2.40
N ILE A 178 11.35 13.55 -1.62
CA ILE A 178 12.58 14.18 -2.13
C ILE A 178 13.49 13.13 -2.78
N VAL A 179 13.76 12.02 -2.09
CA VAL A 179 14.65 10.96 -2.58
C VAL A 179 14.12 10.33 -3.87
N TYR A 180 12.80 10.06 -3.94
CA TYR A 180 12.20 9.50 -5.15
C TYR A 180 12.20 10.50 -6.31
N THR A 181 11.82 11.76 -6.05
CA THR A 181 11.82 12.81 -7.08
C THR A 181 13.21 13.03 -7.65
N ALA A 182 14.24 13.12 -6.81
CA ALA A 182 15.63 13.25 -7.24
C ALA A 182 16.06 12.08 -8.14
N ARG A 183 15.66 10.85 -7.77
CA ARG A 183 15.96 9.65 -8.56
C ARG A 183 15.25 9.67 -9.93
N TYR A 184 13.96 10.01 -9.95
CA TYR A 184 13.20 10.07 -11.19
C TYR A 184 13.71 11.15 -12.15
N VAL A 185 14.03 12.33 -11.62
CA VAL A 185 14.67 13.41 -12.41
C VAL A 185 16.01 12.95 -13.00
N LYS A 186 16.85 12.25 -12.22
CA LYS A 186 18.11 11.69 -12.70
C LYS A 186 17.92 10.69 -13.85
N ILE A 187 16.93 9.82 -13.73
CA ILE A 187 16.60 8.82 -14.78
C ILE A 187 16.12 9.52 -16.05
N LEU A 188 15.22 10.50 -15.92
CA LEU A 188 14.68 11.24 -17.07
C LEU A 188 15.71 12.16 -17.74
N GLY A 189 16.68 12.66 -16.98
CA GLY A 189 17.78 13.50 -17.50
C GLY A 189 18.88 12.73 -18.23
N GLY A 190 18.76 11.40 -18.39
CA GLY A 190 19.72 10.58 -19.16
C GLY A 190 21.10 10.45 -18.51
N LYS A 191 21.29 10.87 -17.27
CA LYS A 191 22.53 10.63 -16.51
C LYS A 191 22.48 9.23 -15.91
N LYS A 192 23.21 8.32 -16.55
CA LYS A 192 23.52 7.00 -16.00
C LYS A 192 24.33 7.09 -14.71
#